data_05cd30b9b6b15e2b995e1f9cfcee5822
#
_entry.id   05cd30b9b6b15e2b995e1f9cfcee5822
#
_cell.length_a   1.000
_cell.length_b   1.000
_cell.length_c   1.000
_cell.angle_alpha   90.00
_cell.angle_beta   90.00
_cell.angle_gamma   90.00
#
_symmetry.space_group_name_H-M   'P 1'
#
loop_
_entity.id
_entity.type
_entity.pdbx_description
1 polymer ?
#
loop_
_entity_poly.entity_id
_entity_poly.type
_entity_poly.pdbx_seq_one_letter_code
_entity_poly.pdbx_strand_id
1 'polypeptide(L)'
;MRNPIWFMLVLGFCLVRASASFAAEHQTDAEPSPELSLQGKAFYNQFCRNCHGISMVNAGTSSFDLRKFPHDDRARFINSVMNGKNSMPPWGDILKPDEIEAIWAYVRTGGKT
;
A
#
# COMPACT_ATOMS: atom_id res chain seq x y z
N MET A 1 -13.38 74.13 -21.92
CA MET A 1 -12.33 73.83 -22.90
C MET A 1 -11.31 72.91 -22.23
N ARG A 2 -10.98 71.83 -22.89
CA ARG A 2 -9.96 70.85 -22.55
C ARG A 2 -10.39 69.80 -21.50
N ASN A 3 -10.95 68.69 -22.02
CA ASN A 3 -11.07 67.44 -21.31
C ASN A 3 -9.69 66.74 -21.26
N PRO A 4 -9.24 66.23 -20.14
CA PRO A 4 -8.26 65.16 -20.13
C PRO A 4 -8.96 63.79 -20.01
N ILE A 5 -8.71 62.99 -20.97
CA ILE A 5 -9.09 61.58 -21.10
C ILE A 5 -8.39 60.82 -19.96
N TRP A 6 -9.19 60.26 -19.05
CA TRP A 6 -8.69 59.33 -18.05
C TRP A 6 -8.59 57.92 -18.64
N PHE A 7 -7.36 57.56 -18.92
CA PHE A 7 -7.01 56.19 -19.22
C PHE A 7 -7.21 55.32 -17.96
N MET A 8 -8.29 54.55 -17.90
CA MET A 8 -8.43 53.48 -16.96
C MET A 8 -7.65 52.26 -17.50
N LEU A 9 -6.46 52.07 -16.98
CA LEU A 9 -5.70 50.83 -17.05
C LEU A 9 -6.36 49.79 -16.14
N VAL A 10 -7.19 48.93 -16.73
CA VAL A 10 -7.67 47.73 -16.06
C VAL A 10 -6.55 46.70 -16.07
N LEU A 11 -5.79 46.64 -14.97
CA LEU A 11 -4.90 45.53 -14.72
C LEU A 11 -5.75 44.30 -14.43
N GLY A 12 -5.90 43.46 -15.46
CA GLY A 12 -6.43 42.11 -15.30
C GLY A 12 -5.51 41.27 -14.45
N PHE A 13 -5.86 41.10 -13.17
CA PHE A 13 -5.22 40.17 -12.28
C PHE A 13 -5.65 38.75 -12.66
N CYS A 14 -4.85 38.10 -13.51
CA CYS A 14 -5.05 36.72 -13.90
C CYS A 14 -4.71 35.84 -12.70
N LEU A 15 -5.72 35.47 -11.90
CA LEU A 15 -5.62 34.48 -10.85
C LEU A 15 -5.45 33.10 -11.52
N VAL A 16 -4.21 32.70 -11.71
CA VAL A 16 -3.85 31.32 -12.05
C VAL A 16 -4.18 30.47 -10.84
N ARG A 17 -5.36 29.87 -10.85
CA ARG A 17 -5.69 28.81 -9.91
C ARG A 17 -4.85 27.59 -10.30
N ALA A 18 -3.79 27.35 -9.56
CA ALA A 18 -3.08 26.08 -9.55
C ALA A 18 -4.04 25.03 -8.99
N SER A 19 -4.73 24.31 -9.85
CA SER A 19 -5.44 23.09 -9.49
C SER A 19 -4.37 22.06 -9.15
N ALA A 20 -4.11 21.84 -7.85
CA ALA A 20 -3.37 20.69 -7.41
C ALA A 20 -4.23 19.45 -7.72
N SER A 21 -3.99 18.85 -8.87
CA SER A 21 -4.51 17.53 -9.16
C SER A 21 -3.81 16.57 -8.20
N PHE A 22 -4.51 16.19 -7.13
CA PHE A 22 -4.17 14.97 -6.42
C PHE A 22 -4.38 13.82 -7.41
N ALA A 23 -3.32 13.44 -8.09
CA ALA A 23 -3.28 12.17 -8.76
C ALA A 23 -3.49 11.13 -7.66
N ALA A 24 -4.64 10.45 -7.67
CA ALA A 24 -4.81 9.21 -6.94
C ALA A 24 -3.68 8.31 -7.45
N GLU A 25 -2.69 8.04 -6.60
CA GLU A 25 -1.67 7.06 -6.89
C GLU A 25 -2.40 5.74 -7.10
N HIS A 26 -2.62 5.45 -8.35
CA HIS A 26 -3.00 4.13 -8.80
C HIS A 26 -1.82 3.24 -8.40
N GLN A 27 -2.01 2.45 -7.33
CA GLN A 27 -1.04 1.44 -6.93
C GLN A 27 -0.98 0.42 -8.07
N THR A 28 -0.10 0.72 -8.99
CA THR A 28 0.27 -0.21 -10.06
C THR A 28 0.91 -1.43 -9.41
N ASP A 29 0.77 -2.60 -10.04
CA ASP A 29 1.45 -3.86 -9.67
C ASP A 29 2.98 -3.78 -9.79
N ALA A 30 3.55 -2.60 -9.56
CA ALA A 30 4.98 -2.35 -9.51
C ALA A 30 5.64 -3.25 -8.47
N GLU A 31 6.86 -3.64 -8.73
CA GLU A 31 7.70 -4.39 -7.79
C GLU A 31 7.73 -3.64 -6.44
N PRO A 32 7.48 -4.32 -5.30
CA PRO A 32 7.45 -3.65 -4.01
C PRO A 32 8.80 -3.01 -3.70
N SER A 33 8.77 -1.80 -3.13
CA SER A 33 10.00 -1.14 -2.73
C SER A 33 10.76 -1.99 -1.69
N PRO A 34 12.09 -2.04 -1.73
CA PRO A 34 12.88 -2.79 -0.75
C PRO A 34 12.59 -2.35 0.68
N GLU A 35 12.38 -1.06 0.91
CA GLU A 35 12.08 -0.50 2.21
C GLU A 35 10.73 -1.00 2.74
N LEU A 36 9.68 -0.93 1.94
CA LEU A 36 8.34 -1.43 2.32
C LEU A 36 8.38 -2.93 2.60
N SER A 37 9.14 -3.69 1.80
CA SER A 37 9.31 -5.13 2.00
C SER A 37 10.03 -5.46 3.31
N LEU A 38 11.01 -4.65 3.72
CA LEU A 38 11.70 -4.81 5.02
C LEU A 38 10.78 -4.50 6.20
N GLN A 39 9.95 -3.46 6.10
CA GLN A 39 8.92 -3.18 7.09
C GLN A 39 7.93 -4.33 7.19
N GLY A 40 7.47 -4.83 6.05
CA GLY A 40 6.58 -5.99 5.98
C GLY A 40 7.16 -7.24 6.59
N LYS A 41 8.48 -7.49 6.41
CA LYS A 41 9.19 -8.59 7.06
C LYS A 41 9.16 -8.48 8.58
N ALA A 42 9.26 -7.27 9.14
CA ALA A 42 9.18 -7.07 10.59
C ALA A 42 7.79 -7.45 11.12
N PHE A 43 6.72 -6.96 10.49
CA PHE A 43 5.34 -7.31 10.85
C PHE A 43 5.05 -8.81 10.64
N TYR A 44 5.49 -9.36 9.51
CA TYR A 44 5.38 -10.79 9.24
C TYR A 44 6.02 -11.63 10.34
N ASN A 45 7.22 -11.29 10.77
CA ASN A 45 7.92 -11.99 11.83
C ASN A 45 7.22 -11.89 13.19
N GLN A 46 6.48 -10.83 13.42
CA GLN A 46 5.72 -10.64 14.65
C GLN A 46 4.42 -11.43 14.68
N PHE A 47 3.67 -11.44 13.57
CA PHE A 47 2.29 -11.90 13.55
C PHE A 47 2.05 -13.18 12.74
N CYS A 48 2.87 -13.47 11.74
CA CYS A 48 2.58 -14.49 10.73
C CYS A 48 3.49 -15.71 10.80
N ARG A 49 4.76 -15.52 11.19
CA ARG A 49 5.80 -16.56 11.10
C ARG A 49 5.51 -17.83 11.90
N ASN A 50 4.77 -17.70 13.00
CA ASN A 50 4.50 -18.87 13.88
C ASN A 50 3.70 -19.95 13.16
N CYS A 51 2.83 -19.55 12.24
CA CYS A 51 2.03 -20.46 11.41
C CYS A 51 2.63 -20.63 10.01
N HIS A 52 3.12 -19.56 9.39
CA HIS A 52 3.58 -19.58 8.01
C HIS A 52 5.09 -19.83 7.85
N GLY A 53 5.83 -19.91 8.97
CA GLY A 53 7.27 -20.23 9.00
C GLY A 53 8.18 -19.04 8.81
N ILE A 54 9.45 -19.20 9.19
CA ILE A 54 10.50 -18.22 9.01
C ILE A 54 10.76 -18.08 7.51
N SER A 55 10.82 -16.85 7.02
CA SER A 55 10.97 -16.55 5.58
C SER A 55 9.95 -17.27 4.71
N MET A 56 8.73 -17.45 5.23
CA MET A 56 7.62 -18.17 4.59
C MET A 56 7.90 -19.66 4.28
N VAL A 57 8.95 -20.22 4.86
CA VAL A 57 9.23 -21.65 4.77
C VAL A 57 8.37 -22.38 5.80
N ASN A 58 7.28 -22.98 5.32
CA ASN A 58 6.37 -23.71 6.18
C ASN A 58 7.02 -24.99 6.71
N ALA A 59 7.23 -25.07 8.02
CA ALA A 59 7.88 -26.17 8.70
C ALA A 59 6.94 -27.36 9.00
N GLY A 60 6.06 -27.72 8.06
CA GLY A 60 5.15 -28.86 8.21
C GLY A 60 3.83 -28.54 8.92
N THR A 61 3.44 -27.26 9.00
CA THR A 61 2.11 -26.85 9.47
C THR A 61 1.08 -27.02 8.37
N SER A 62 -0.21 -27.00 8.71
CA SER A 62 -1.32 -27.02 7.75
C SER A 62 -1.55 -25.67 7.08
N SER A 63 -0.76 -24.66 7.40
CA SER A 63 -0.89 -23.31 6.85
C SER A 63 -0.48 -23.28 5.38
N PHE A 64 -1.14 -22.40 4.60
CA PHE A 64 -0.82 -22.19 3.19
C PHE A 64 0.63 -21.70 3.00
N ASP A 65 1.34 -22.27 2.04
CA ASP A 65 2.68 -21.81 1.66
C ASP A 65 2.59 -20.47 0.93
N LEU A 66 2.88 -19.38 1.63
CA LEU A 66 2.76 -18.03 1.11
C LEU A 66 3.69 -17.73 -0.07
N ARG A 67 4.75 -18.53 -0.29
CA ARG A 67 5.62 -18.42 -1.46
C ARG A 67 4.90 -18.79 -2.75
N LYS A 68 3.80 -19.52 -2.63
CA LYS A 68 2.93 -19.93 -3.75
C LYS A 68 1.73 -18.99 -3.94
N PHE A 69 1.63 -17.93 -3.14
CA PHE A 69 0.53 -16.99 -3.28
C PHE A 69 0.68 -16.19 -4.58
N PRO A 70 -0.40 -16.03 -5.38
CA PRO A 70 -0.34 -15.25 -6.62
C PRO A 70 0.04 -13.78 -6.33
N HIS A 71 1.05 -13.27 -7.01
CA HIS A 71 1.58 -11.92 -6.77
C HIS A 71 0.67 -10.81 -7.33
N ASP A 72 -0.30 -11.16 -8.13
CA ASP A 72 -1.32 -10.28 -8.74
C ASP A 72 -2.66 -10.29 -7.99
N ASP A 73 -2.80 -11.10 -6.93
CA ASP A 73 -4.06 -11.23 -6.19
C ASP A 73 -4.01 -10.53 -4.81
N ARG A 74 -3.63 -9.25 -4.84
CA ARG A 74 -3.56 -8.40 -3.65
C ARG A 74 -4.89 -8.36 -2.89
N ALA A 75 -6.00 -8.21 -3.59
CA ALA A 75 -7.31 -8.08 -2.96
C ALA A 75 -7.66 -9.31 -2.11
N ARG A 76 -7.37 -10.51 -2.59
CA ARG A 76 -7.58 -11.76 -1.83
C ARG A 76 -6.65 -11.84 -0.62
N PHE A 77 -5.40 -11.40 -0.76
CA PHE A 77 -4.46 -11.35 0.36
C PHE A 77 -4.98 -10.45 1.48
N ILE A 78 -5.27 -9.19 1.16
CA ILE A 78 -5.79 -8.21 2.12
C ILE A 78 -7.06 -8.71 2.79
N ASN A 79 -8.03 -9.21 2.02
CA ASN A 79 -9.27 -9.74 2.56
C ASN A 79 -9.04 -10.93 3.52
N SER A 80 -8.12 -11.84 3.18
CA SER A 80 -7.82 -13.00 4.02
C SER A 80 -7.14 -12.60 5.33
N VAL A 81 -6.26 -11.62 5.30
CA VAL A 81 -5.61 -11.11 6.52
C VAL A 81 -6.60 -10.35 7.39
N MET A 82 -7.41 -9.47 6.81
CA MET A 82 -8.37 -8.68 7.57
C MET A 82 -9.46 -9.52 8.23
N ASN A 83 -10.03 -10.45 7.49
CA ASN A 83 -11.22 -11.20 7.91
C ASN A 83 -10.94 -12.62 8.40
N GLY A 84 -9.69 -13.08 8.27
CA GLY A 84 -9.33 -14.46 8.50
C GLY A 84 -9.77 -15.40 7.37
N LYS A 85 -9.26 -16.62 7.37
CA LYS A 85 -9.64 -17.66 6.42
C LYS A 85 -9.41 -19.05 7.01
N ASN A 86 -10.45 -19.87 7.09
CA ASN A 86 -10.39 -21.20 7.73
C ASN A 86 -9.88 -21.08 9.18
N SER A 87 -8.77 -21.74 9.51
CA SER A 87 -8.13 -21.66 10.84
C SER A 87 -7.28 -20.41 11.07
N MET A 88 -7.04 -19.60 10.04
CA MET A 88 -6.32 -18.34 10.17
C MET A 88 -7.23 -17.28 10.81
N PRO A 89 -6.86 -16.69 11.96
CA PRO A 89 -7.67 -15.68 12.61
C PRO A 89 -7.70 -14.36 11.82
N PRO A 90 -8.72 -13.50 12.03
CA PRO A 90 -8.75 -12.15 11.47
C PRO A 90 -7.74 -11.24 12.17
N TRP A 91 -7.06 -10.40 11.40
CA TRP A 91 -6.06 -9.45 11.89
C TRP A 91 -6.46 -7.98 11.69
N GLY A 92 -7.61 -7.73 11.07
CA GLY A 92 -8.05 -6.38 10.72
C GLY A 92 -8.25 -5.42 11.89
N ASP A 93 -8.51 -5.93 13.10
CA ASP A 93 -8.63 -5.12 14.31
C ASP A 93 -7.28 -4.90 15.04
N ILE A 94 -6.24 -5.60 14.61
CA ILE A 94 -4.90 -5.59 15.23
C ILE A 94 -3.90 -4.84 14.36
N LEU A 95 -3.90 -5.12 13.05
CA LEU A 95 -3.02 -4.52 12.07
C LEU A 95 -3.71 -3.37 11.35
N LYS A 96 -2.98 -2.28 11.17
CA LYS A 96 -3.43 -1.16 10.34
C LYS A 96 -3.37 -1.54 8.85
N PRO A 97 -4.14 -0.86 7.99
CA PRO A 97 -4.11 -1.14 6.55
C PRO A 97 -2.73 -1.01 5.92
N ASP A 98 -1.94 -0.01 6.31
CA ASP A 98 -0.57 0.19 5.83
C ASP A 98 0.39 -0.90 6.28
N GLU A 99 0.21 -1.46 7.47
CA GLU A 99 0.98 -2.60 7.98
C GLU A 99 0.67 -3.88 7.19
N ILE A 100 -0.60 -4.09 6.84
CA ILE A 100 -1.02 -5.22 5.98
C ILE A 100 -0.44 -5.06 4.56
N GLU A 101 -0.41 -3.83 4.02
CA GLU A 101 0.24 -3.54 2.75
C GLU A 101 1.74 -3.83 2.78
N ALA A 102 2.41 -3.47 3.86
CA ALA A 102 3.82 -3.79 4.03
C ALA A 102 4.05 -5.32 4.08
N ILE A 103 3.20 -6.06 4.79
CA ILE A 103 3.26 -7.54 4.80
C ILE A 103 3.04 -8.09 3.39
N TRP A 104 2.08 -7.54 2.64
CA TRP A 104 1.87 -7.93 1.24
C TRP A 104 3.12 -7.70 0.39
N ALA A 105 3.76 -6.53 0.53
CA ALA A 105 5.01 -6.24 -0.16
C ALA A 105 6.10 -7.30 0.15
N TYR A 106 6.23 -7.72 1.40
CA TYR A 106 7.15 -8.78 1.79
C TYR A 106 6.76 -10.13 1.21
N VAL A 107 5.49 -10.51 1.25
CA VAL A 107 5.02 -11.80 0.71
C VAL A 107 5.33 -11.92 -0.79
N ARG A 108 5.22 -10.83 -1.54
CA ARG A 108 5.58 -10.80 -2.97
C ARG A 108 7.06 -11.09 -3.23
N THR A 109 7.95 -10.85 -2.28
CA THR A 109 9.38 -11.18 -2.42
C THR A 109 9.66 -12.68 -2.33
N GLY A 110 8.67 -13.49 -1.91
CA GLY A 110 8.87 -14.91 -1.65
C GLY A 110 9.83 -15.19 -0.49
N GLY A 111 9.98 -14.23 0.44
CA GLY A 111 10.89 -14.36 1.59
C GLY A 111 12.36 -14.02 1.32
N LYS A 112 12.64 -13.35 0.21
CA LYS A 112 14.02 -13.07 -0.26
C LYS A 112 14.54 -11.68 0.14
N THR A 113 14.10 -11.12 1.24
CA THR A 113 14.64 -9.84 1.76
C THR A 113 15.52 -10.05 2.98
#